data_6a153a75a516b3970ac9e903328f2030
#
_entry.id   6a153a75a516b3970ac9e903328f2030
#
_cell.length_a   1.000
_cell.length_b   1.000
_cell.length_c   1.000
_cell.angle_alpha   90.00
_cell.angle_beta   90.00
_cell.angle_gamma   90.00
#
_symmetry.space_group_name_H-M   'P 1'
#
loop_
_entity.id
_entity.type
_entity.pdbx_description
1 polymer ?
#
loop_
_entity_poly.entity_id
_entity_poly.type
_entity_poly.pdbx_seq_one_letter_code
_entity_poly.pdbx_strand_id
1 'polypeptide(L)'
;MVCPECGTPYHRDCYKKEGRCINDELHSKHMSWKAEVEEKEQAEGLKCSVCGNTLRNDQLFCDKCGTPTPYYLSQKDKADGEEQESFSNDDTFFNNAEQNAMETMYPYMLNYSDPLCGFSPDEKYDEDMTTKDIADFVGSNTRFYLPKFRVMKTTKFKLSFNIPAMLFPEFYFAYRKMPLLAFLVLLIKIFIYTPSSIISMQMLLSDPDYFDLFIKTFPSFEQVITQIAEYNVKSDAFIILTNFTSILSWVITFIFATLSNYVYYKNIIFKGSRIKKSAATNGTNASEALKHAGGTSAALLVTFIVLYFLSTYAVMAAILLIV
;
A
#
# COMPACT_ATOMS: atom_id res chain seq x y z
N MET A 1 -33.46 15.37 35.71
CA MET A 1 -34.10 16.70 35.85
C MET A 1 -33.04 17.78 35.89
N VAL A 2 -33.40 19.02 35.69
CA VAL A 2 -32.45 20.15 35.73
C VAL A 2 -32.85 21.13 36.77
N CYS A 3 -31.90 21.85 37.39
CA CYS A 3 -32.16 22.93 38.31
C CYS A 3 -32.86 24.08 37.57
N PRO A 4 -33.98 24.62 38.09
CA PRO A 4 -34.72 25.71 37.42
C PRO A 4 -33.94 27.04 37.39
N GLU A 5 -32.98 27.26 38.28
CA GLU A 5 -32.27 28.53 38.41
C GLU A 5 -30.98 28.57 37.60
N CYS A 6 -30.14 27.51 37.62
CA CYS A 6 -28.86 27.52 36.94
C CYS A 6 -28.75 26.50 35.79
N GLY A 7 -29.75 25.65 35.58
CA GLY A 7 -29.75 24.65 34.52
C GLY A 7 -28.89 23.41 34.77
N THR A 8 -28.30 23.24 35.93
CA THR A 8 -27.46 22.05 36.27
C THR A 8 -28.27 20.76 36.13
N PRO A 9 -27.79 19.76 35.38
CA PRO A 9 -28.43 18.49 35.23
C PRO A 9 -28.27 17.58 36.45
N TYR A 10 -29.37 16.87 36.84
CA TYR A 10 -29.36 15.95 37.99
C TYR A 10 -30.05 14.64 37.65
N HIS A 11 -29.58 13.56 38.25
CA HIS A 11 -30.38 12.37 38.44
C HIS A 11 -31.48 12.65 39.47
N ARG A 12 -32.71 12.20 39.20
CA ARG A 12 -33.89 12.54 40.00
C ARG A 12 -33.77 12.14 41.48
N ASP A 13 -33.19 10.97 41.73
CA ASP A 13 -33.04 10.45 43.10
C ASP A 13 -31.90 11.17 43.86
N CYS A 14 -30.83 11.61 43.18
CA CYS A 14 -29.76 12.41 43.77
C CYS A 14 -30.30 13.77 44.22
N TYR A 15 -31.09 14.46 43.41
CA TYR A 15 -31.68 15.72 43.77
C TYR A 15 -32.63 15.63 44.98
N LYS A 16 -33.42 14.54 45.04
CA LYS A 16 -34.33 14.28 46.20
C LYS A 16 -33.55 13.99 47.46
N LYS A 17 -32.40 13.37 47.40
CA LYS A 17 -31.56 13.00 48.54
C LYS A 17 -30.81 14.19 49.09
N GLU A 18 -30.26 15.06 48.24
CA GLU A 18 -29.49 16.23 48.61
C GLU A 18 -30.39 17.41 49.01
N GLY A 19 -31.61 17.52 48.52
CA GLY A 19 -32.61 18.56 48.83
C GLY A 19 -32.26 19.97 48.35
N ARG A 20 -31.11 20.16 47.72
CA ARG A 20 -30.62 21.47 47.22
C ARG A 20 -29.76 21.27 45.94
N CYS A 21 -29.50 22.39 45.24
CA CYS A 21 -28.58 22.40 44.10
C CYS A 21 -27.14 22.26 44.57
N ILE A 22 -26.36 21.39 43.96
CA ILE A 22 -24.92 21.25 44.24
C ILE A 22 -24.19 22.55 43.89
N ASN A 23 -24.65 23.25 42.84
CA ASN A 23 -24.03 24.48 42.34
C ASN A 23 -24.82 25.72 42.84
N ASP A 24 -25.05 25.81 44.17
CA ASP A 24 -25.76 26.95 44.82
C ASP A 24 -25.03 28.27 44.54
N GLU A 25 -23.71 28.24 44.37
CA GLU A 25 -22.90 29.43 44.10
C GLU A 25 -23.26 30.08 42.75
N LEU A 26 -23.75 29.31 41.78
CA LEU A 26 -24.20 29.85 40.49
C LEU A 26 -25.49 30.65 40.65
N HIS A 27 -26.35 30.28 41.60
CA HIS A 27 -27.61 30.98 41.87
C HIS A 27 -27.33 32.41 42.40
N SER A 28 -26.35 32.53 43.29
CA SER A 28 -25.97 33.83 43.86
C SER A 28 -25.32 34.77 42.81
N LYS A 29 -24.71 34.18 41.78
CA LYS A 29 -24.04 34.92 40.68
C LYS A 29 -24.95 35.11 39.45
N HIS A 30 -26.19 34.62 39.49
CA HIS A 30 -27.10 34.60 38.31
C HIS A 30 -26.47 33.99 37.05
N MET A 31 -25.55 33.01 37.21
CA MET A 31 -24.88 32.34 36.11
C MET A 31 -25.56 31.02 35.76
N SER A 32 -25.56 30.66 34.47
CA SER A 32 -26.02 29.34 34.05
C SER A 32 -24.86 28.34 34.08
N TRP A 33 -25.14 27.11 34.40
CA TRP A 33 -24.16 26.02 34.39
C TRP A 33 -23.48 25.85 33.00
N LYS A 34 -24.19 26.09 31.89
CA LYS A 34 -23.60 26.08 30.56
C LYS A 34 -22.55 27.14 30.35
N ALA A 35 -22.79 28.37 30.83
CA ALA A 35 -21.83 29.47 30.68
C ALA A 35 -20.55 29.20 31.45
N GLU A 36 -20.63 28.62 32.67
CA GLU A 36 -19.44 28.28 33.46
C GLU A 36 -18.60 27.17 32.81
N VAL A 37 -19.24 26.19 32.18
CA VAL A 37 -18.54 25.11 31.45
C VAL A 37 -17.87 25.67 30.21
N GLU A 38 -18.53 26.54 29.44
CA GLU A 38 -17.99 27.18 28.25
C GLU A 38 -16.80 28.11 28.56
N GLU A 39 -16.85 28.86 29.67
CA GLU A 39 -15.74 29.69 30.11
C GLU A 39 -14.52 28.87 30.56
N LYS A 40 -14.71 27.78 31.27
CA LYS A 40 -13.63 26.88 31.69
C LYS A 40 -12.98 26.16 30.48
N GLU A 41 -13.76 25.75 29.50
CA GLU A 41 -13.26 25.15 28.27
C GLU A 41 -12.46 26.12 27.40
N GLN A 42 -12.81 27.41 27.41
CA GLN A 42 -12.08 28.45 26.67
C GLN A 42 -10.79 28.92 27.36
N ALA A 43 -10.72 28.86 28.70
CA ALA A 43 -9.55 29.30 29.45
C ALA A 43 -8.34 28.36 29.39
N GLU A 44 -8.54 27.08 29.11
CA GLU A 44 -7.48 26.04 29.04
C GLU A 44 -7.34 25.41 27.66
N GLY A 45 -7.45 26.18 26.61
CA GLY A 45 -7.37 25.69 25.24
C GLY A 45 -6.06 24.96 24.94
N LEU A 46 -6.08 23.62 25.06
CA LEU A 46 -5.02 22.73 24.58
C LEU A 46 -4.75 23.00 23.09
N LYS A 47 -3.49 23.19 22.72
CA LYS A 47 -3.11 23.36 21.32
C LYS A 47 -2.62 22.05 20.74
N CYS A 48 -3.06 21.76 19.52
CA CYS A 48 -2.56 20.61 18.78
C CYS A 48 -1.04 20.72 18.56
N SER A 49 -0.30 19.71 18.98
CA SER A 49 1.17 19.66 18.87
C SER A 49 1.68 19.70 17.43
N VAL A 50 0.84 19.33 16.45
CA VAL A 50 1.21 19.25 15.04
C VAL A 50 0.84 20.50 14.25
N CYS A 51 -0.38 21.05 14.44
CA CYS A 51 -0.86 22.16 13.60
C CYS A 51 -1.18 23.44 14.39
N GLY A 52 -1.00 23.44 15.73
CA GLY A 52 -1.26 24.60 16.60
C GLY A 52 -2.74 24.98 16.76
N ASN A 53 -3.69 24.19 16.19
CA ASN A 53 -5.12 24.43 16.32
C ASN A 53 -5.57 24.26 17.78
N THR A 54 -6.50 25.09 18.25
CA THR A 54 -7.07 24.96 19.59
C THR A 54 -7.96 23.72 19.65
N LEU A 55 -7.75 22.90 20.69
CA LEU A 55 -8.46 21.64 20.91
C LEU A 55 -9.43 21.80 22.07
N ARG A 56 -10.56 21.10 22.03
CA ARG A 56 -11.44 20.94 23.18
C ARG A 56 -10.89 19.84 24.09
N ASN A 57 -11.13 19.94 25.38
CA ASN A 57 -10.60 19.00 26.37
C ASN A 57 -11.09 17.56 26.22
N ASP A 58 -12.28 17.36 25.64
CA ASP A 58 -12.93 16.08 25.38
C ASP A 58 -12.73 15.55 23.95
N GLN A 59 -12.00 16.29 23.13
CA GLN A 59 -11.83 15.98 21.72
C GLN A 59 -10.82 14.86 21.52
N LEU A 60 -11.23 13.80 20.82
CA LEU A 60 -10.38 12.64 20.57
C LEU A 60 -9.31 12.91 19.50
N PHE A 61 -9.66 13.67 18.47
CA PHE A 61 -8.78 14.00 17.35
C PHE A 61 -8.89 15.48 16.97
N CYS A 62 -7.80 16.07 16.49
CA CYS A 62 -7.79 17.46 16.02
C CYS A 62 -8.63 17.61 14.74
N ASP A 63 -9.62 18.50 14.71
CA ASP A 63 -10.52 18.73 13.57
C ASP A 63 -9.78 19.21 12.32
N LYS A 64 -8.64 19.89 12.50
CA LYS A 64 -7.87 20.47 11.40
C LYS A 64 -6.88 19.50 10.76
N CYS A 65 -6.21 18.63 11.55
CA CYS A 65 -5.14 17.76 11.06
C CYS A 65 -5.34 16.28 11.40
N GLY A 66 -6.40 15.92 12.14
CA GLY A 66 -6.71 14.54 12.52
C GLY A 66 -5.75 13.92 13.54
N THR A 67 -4.82 14.69 14.13
CA THR A 67 -3.89 14.18 15.15
C THR A 67 -4.62 13.78 16.42
N PRO A 68 -4.31 12.62 17.04
CA PRO A 68 -4.84 12.22 18.33
C PRO A 68 -4.52 13.27 19.40
N THR A 69 -5.51 13.60 20.24
CA THR A 69 -5.34 14.56 21.32
C THR A 69 -4.74 13.88 22.55
N PRO A 70 -4.16 14.66 23.49
CA PRO A 70 -3.74 14.12 24.80
C PRO A 70 -4.87 13.41 25.54
N TYR A 71 -6.12 13.84 25.35
CA TYR A 71 -7.30 13.18 25.93
C TYR A 71 -7.49 11.77 25.41
N TYR A 72 -7.39 11.56 24.09
CA TYR A 72 -7.44 10.22 23.50
C TYR A 72 -6.32 9.32 24.03
N LEU A 73 -5.09 9.82 24.10
CA LEU A 73 -3.94 9.06 24.60
C LEU A 73 -4.12 8.67 26.07
N SER A 74 -4.62 9.58 26.92
CA SER A 74 -4.90 9.28 28.34
C SER A 74 -6.02 8.28 28.57
N GLN A 75 -7.00 8.20 27.68
CA GLN A 75 -8.05 7.17 27.69
C GLN A 75 -7.51 5.80 27.31
N LYS A 76 -6.60 5.78 26.33
CA LYS A 76 -5.94 4.55 25.90
C LYS A 76 -5.05 3.96 27.01
N ASP A 77 -4.25 4.81 27.66
CA ASP A 77 -3.40 4.38 28.77
C ASP A 77 -4.19 3.84 29.98
N LYS A 78 -5.41 4.36 30.21
CA LYS A 78 -6.32 3.86 31.25
C LYS A 78 -6.94 2.51 30.86
N ALA A 79 -7.34 2.35 29.61
CA ALA A 79 -7.87 1.07 29.10
C ALA A 79 -6.79 -0.03 29.15
N ASP A 80 -5.55 0.30 28.78
CA ASP A 80 -4.41 -0.63 28.83
C ASP A 80 -3.95 -0.92 30.29
N GLY A 81 -4.28 -0.07 31.27
CA GLY A 81 -3.94 -0.23 32.70
C GLY A 81 -4.97 -0.98 33.54
N GLU A 82 -6.24 -0.99 33.16
CA GLU A 82 -7.31 -1.69 33.90
C GLU A 82 -7.44 -3.18 33.55
N GLU A 83 -6.80 -3.64 32.48
CA GLU A 83 -6.80 -5.06 32.08
C GLU A 83 -5.70 -5.92 32.76
N GLN A 84 -4.87 -5.36 33.65
CA GLN A 84 -3.78 -6.11 34.32
C GLN A 84 -4.14 -6.77 35.66
N GLU A 85 -5.34 -6.62 36.18
CA GLU A 85 -5.70 -7.22 37.50
C GLU A 85 -6.89 -8.17 37.52
N SER A 86 -7.08 -9.04 36.60
CA SER A 86 -7.78 -10.32 36.83
C SER A 86 -7.88 -11.16 35.58
N PHE A 87 -6.98 -12.09 35.42
CA PHE A 87 -7.32 -13.43 34.91
C PHE A 87 -6.02 -14.26 34.84
N SER A 88 -5.89 -15.15 35.79
CA SER A 88 -4.92 -16.24 35.76
C SER A 88 -5.44 -17.35 34.84
N ASN A 89 -4.55 -17.84 33.98
CA ASN A 89 -4.56 -19.12 33.28
C ASN A 89 -5.23 -19.20 31.89
N ASP A 90 -4.40 -19.52 30.93
CA ASP A 90 -4.59 -20.19 29.62
C ASP A 90 -5.13 -19.39 28.42
N ASP A 91 -5.64 -18.17 28.55
CA ASP A 91 -6.20 -17.42 27.40
C ASP A 91 -5.22 -16.41 26.75
N THR A 92 -3.97 -16.34 27.21
CA THR A 92 -3.00 -15.34 26.74
C THR A 92 -2.57 -15.50 25.28
N PHE A 93 -2.66 -16.73 24.75
CA PHE A 93 -2.27 -17.00 23.37
C PHE A 93 -3.32 -16.48 22.35
N PHE A 94 -4.61 -16.63 22.68
CA PHE A 94 -5.70 -16.18 21.81
C PHE A 94 -5.89 -14.65 21.88
N ASN A 95 -5.82 -14.05 23.07
CA ASN A 95 -5.96 -12.60 23.23
C ASN A 95 -4.82 -11.82 22.56
N ASN A 96 -3.58 -12.28 22.66
CA ASN A 96 -2.46 -11.68 21.93
C ASN A 96 -2.57 -11.87 20.41
N ALA A 97 -3.17 -12.96 19.94
CA ALA A 97 -3.39 -13.18 18.52
C ALA A 97 -4.53 -12.30 17.98
N GLU A 98 -5.61 -12.09 18.76
CA GLU A 98 -6.73 -11.22 18.36
C GLU A 98 -6.35 -9.73 18.42
N GLN A 99 -5.65 -9.26 19.45
CA GLN A 99 -5.15 -7.88 19.53
C GLN A 99 -4.15 -7.59 18.41
N ASN A 100 -3.19 -8.49 18.17
CA ASN A 100 -2.27 -8.35 17.05
C ASN A 100 -2.99 -8.45 15.69
N ALA A 101 -4.03 -9.29 15.55
CA ALA A 101 -4.83 -9.38 14.35
C ALA A 101 -5.68 -8.11 14.15
N MET A 102 -6.24 -7.54 15.22
CA MET A 102 -7.04 -6.31 15.18
C MET A 102 -6.18 -5.08 14.87
N GLU A 103 -4.99 -4.94 15.47
CA GLU A 103 -4.00 -3.92 15.10
C GLU A 103 -3.49 -4.08 13.66
N THR A 104 -3.39 -5.31 13.16
CA THR A 104 -2.96 -5.57 11.79
C THR A 104 -4.09 -5.48 10.77
N MET A 105 -5.35 -5.73 11.18
CA MET A 105 -6.50 -5.78 10.29
C MET A 105 -7.13 -4.39 10.05
N TYR A 106 -6.93 -3.41 10.96
CA TYR A 106 -7.44 -2.04 10.84
C TYR A 106 -6.36 -0.94 10.79
N PRO A 107 -5.25 -1.12 10.07
CA PRO A 107 -4.29 -0.02 9.87
C PRO A 107 -4.90 1.15 9.07
N TYR A 108 -6.09 0.97 8.48
CA TYR A 108 -6.79 1.94 7.65
C TYR A 108 -7.59 2.99 8.44
N MET A 109 -7.77 2.82 9.74
CA MET A 109 -8.33 3.87 10.62
C MET A 109 -7.26 4.88 11.04
N LEU A 110 -5.99 4.61 10.76
CA LEU A 110 -4.89 5.48 11.09
C LEU A 110 -4.75 6.56 10.01
N ASN A 111 -4.84 7.76 10.45
CA ASN A 111 -4.69 9.06 9.84
C ASN A 111 -4.12 9.05 8.39
N TYR A 112 -4.98 9.05 7.40
CA TYR A 112 -4.60 9.14 5.97
C TYR A 112 -3.84 10.41 5.60
N SER A 113 -3.75 11.41 6.50
CA SER A 113 -2.96 12.61 6.30
C SER A 113 -1.49 12.41 6.65
N ASP A 114 -1.18 11.43 7.50
CA ASP A 114 0.20 11.10 7.90
C ASP A 114 0.88 10.23 6.84
N PRO A 115 2.03 10.65 6.30
CA PRO A 115 2.84 9.83 5.39
C PRO A 115 3.30 8.49 5.97
N LEU A 116 3.41 8.40 7.30
CA LEU A 116 3.78 7.18 8.02
C LEU A 116 2.58 6.34 8.45
N CYS A 117 1.34 6.74 8.10
CA CYS A 117 0.11 6.03 8.44
C CYS A 117 -0.12 5.88 9.97
N GLY A 118 0.41 6.80 10.77
CA GLY A 118 0.36 6.73 12.23
C GLY A 118 1.35 5.74 12.86
N PHE A 119 2.24 5.11 12.08
CA PHE A 119 3.26 4.22 12.61
C PHE A 119 4.42 5.00 13.20
N SER A 120 5.01 4.47 14.27
CA SER A 120 6.21 5.07 14.86
C SER A 120 7.34 5.13 13.83
N PRO A 121 7.99 6.29 13.64
CA PRO A 121 9.12 6.42 12.70
C PRO A 121 10.29 5.49 13.04
N ASP A 122 10.47 5.16 14.33
CA ASP A 122 11.58 4.35 14.84
C ASP A 122 11.24 2.85 14.95
N GLU A 123 10.01 2.44 14.58
CA GLU A 123 9.64 1.03 14.55
C GLU A 123 10.56 0.27 13.59
N LYS A 124 11.28 -0.73 14.08
CA LYS A 124 12.25 -1.50 13.29
C LYS A 124 11.56 -2.55 12.43
N TYR A 125 11.84 -2.54 11.13
CA TYR A 125 11.44 -3.60 10.18
C TYR A 125 12.50 -4.68 10.03
N ASP A 126 13.76 -4.31 10.24
CA ASP A 126 14.93 -5.18 10.26
C ASP A 126 15.97 -4.54 11.20
N GLU A 127 17.12 -5.18 11.41
CA GLU A 127 18.19 -4.64 12.27
C GLU A 127 18.60 -3.22 11.86
N ASP A 128 18.66 -2.96 10.56
CA ASP A 128 19.17 -1.71 9.96
C ASP A 128 18.06 -0.74 9.50
N MET A 129 16.80 -1.18 9.36
CA MET A 129 15.74 -0.41 8.68
C MET A 129 14.57 -0.09 9.61
N THR A 130 14.18 1.19 9.66
CA THR A 130 13.03 1.70 10.42
C THR A 130 11.85 2.03 9.49
N THR A 131 10.66 2.31 10.06
CA THR A 131 9.49 2.80 9.31
C THR A 131 9.82 4.03 8.47
N LYS A 132 10.56 4.99 9.06
CA LYS A 132 10.99 6.20 8.37
C LYS A 132 11.90 5.90 7.19
N ASP A 133 12.85 4.98 7.35
CA ASP A 133 13.75 4.58 6.27
C ASP A 133 12.98 3.94 5.09
N ILE A 134 12.00 3.09 5.40
CA ILE A 134 11.14 2.48 4.39
C ILE A 134 10.29 3.54 3.70
N ALA A 135 9.72 4.50 4.44
CA ALA A 135 8.94 5.58 3.87
C ALA A 135 9.81 6.46 2.95
N ASP A 136 11.02 6.80 3.36
CA ASP A 136 11.99 7.56 2.56
C ASP A 136 12.36 6.81 1.27
N PHE A 137 12.55 5.49 1.35
CA PHE A 137 12.84 4.68 0.17
C PHE A 137 11.61 4.50 -0.75
N VAL A 138 10.41 4.30 -0.21
CA VAL A 138 9.18 4.14 -1.01
C VAL A 138 8.83 5.44 -1.74
N GLY A 139 9.01 6.59 -1.09
CA GLY A 139 8.65 7.91 -1.60
C GLY A 139 7.13 8.08 -1.75
N SER A 140 6.65 8.12 -2.98
CA SER A 140 5.22 8.19 -3.26
C SER A 140 4.49 6.90 -2.88
N ASN A 141 3.21 6.99 -2.44
CA ASN A 141 2.35 5.86 -2.08
C ASN A 141 2.77 5.09 -0.82
N THR A 142 3.43 5.73 0.14
CA THR A 142 3.74 5.14 1.46
C THR A 142 2.50 4.56 2.12
N ARG A 143 1.37 5.26 2.04
CA ARG A 143 0.06 4.84 2.58
C ARG A 143 -0.44 3.49 2.05
N PHE A 144 -0.06 3.13 0.83
CA PHE A 144 -0.41 1.84 0.26
C PHE A 144 0.56 0.73 0.71
N TYR A 145 1.86 1.05 0.83
CA TYR A 145 2.89 0.05 1.06
C TYR A 145 3.18 -0.21 2.53
N LEU A 146 3.25 0.84 3.38
CA LEU A 146 3.62 0.68 4.79
C LEU A 146 2.71 -0.28 5.56
N PRO A 147 1.36 -0.16 5.46
CA PRO A 147 0.47 -1.10 6.13
C PRO A 147 0.69 -2.56 5.66
N LYS A 148 0.86 -2.76 4.35
CA LYS A 148 1.12 -4.09 3.80
C LYS A 148 2.45 -4.67 4.28
N PHE A 149 3.50 -3.86 4.32
CA PHE A 149 4.81 -4.29 4.80
C PHE A 149 4.79 -4.59 6.29
N ARG A 150 4.04 -3.82 7.09
CA ARG A 150 3.84 -4.12 8.51
C ARG A 150 3.15 -5.46 8.70
N VAL A 151 2.08 -5.74 7.97
CA VAL A 151 1.42 -7.05 7.98
C VAL A 151 2.38 -8.16 7.58
N MET A 152 3.17 -7.99 6.52
CA MET A 152 4.16 -8.98 6.07
C MET A 152 5.25 -9.25 7.12
N LYS A 153 5.62 -8.23 7.90
CA LYS A 153 6.58 -8.34 9.00
C LYS A 153 5.98 -9.10 10.19
N THR A 154 4.80 -8.68 10.66
CA THR A 154 4.20 -9.19 11.90
C THR A 154 3.60 -10.58 11.75
N THR A 155 2.80 -10.80 10.70
CA THR A 155 2.10 -12.08 10.48
C THR A 155 2.91 -13.10 9.70
N LYS A 156 4.05 -12.70 9.13
CA LYS A 156 4.84 -13.49 8.15
C LYS A 156 4.04 -13.88 6.89
N PHE A 157 2.84 -13.33 6.71
CA PHE A 157 2.01 -13.54 5.53
C PHE A 157 2.53 -12.71 4.36
N LYS A 158 2.96 -13.38 3.30
CA LYS A 158 3.70 -12.78 2.19
C LYS A 158 2.82 -12.36 1.02
N LEU A 159 1.59 -12.85 0.96
CA LEU A 159 0.70 -12.61 -0.16
C LEU A 159 0.00 -11.25 -0.01
N SER A 160 0.01 -10.46 -1.08
CA SER A 160 -0.68 -9.18 -1.11
C SER A 160 -0.98 -8.79 -2.55
N PHE A 161 -2.25 -8.60 -2.85
CA PHE A 161 -2.70 -8.36 -4.22
C PHE A 161 -2.23 -7.00 -4.76
N ASN A 162 -1.76 -7.00 -6.03
CA ASN A 162 -1.25 -5.82 -6.73
C ASN A 162 -1.69 -5.84 -8.19
N ILE A 163 -2.72 -5.04 -8.52
CA ILE A 163 -3.30 -4.98 -9.87
C ILE A 163 -2.28 -4.52 -10.94
N PRO A 164 -1.51 -3.43 -10.76
CA PRO A 164 -0.48 -3.05 -11.71
C PRO A 164 0.54 -4.15 -12.02
N ALA A 165 0.96 -4.89 -11.00
CA ALA A 165 1.90 -5.99 -11.18
C ALA A 165 1.25 -7.25 -11.77
N MET A 166 -0.06 -7.42 -11.63
CA MET A 166 -0.82 -8.47 -12.30
C MET A 166 -0.85 -8.25 -13.81
N LEU A 167 -1.21 -7.03 -14.23
CA LEU A 167 -1.40 -6.71 -15.63
C LEU A 167 -0.07 -6.53 -16.37
N PHE A 168 0.86 -5.78 -15.76
CA PHE A 168 2.12 -5.36 -16.39
C PHE A 168 3.28 -5.45 -15.39
N PRO A 169 3.70 -6.66 -14.99
CA PRO A 169 4.72 -6.83 -13.97
C PRO A 169 6.08 -6.23 -14.38
N GLU A 170 6.49 -6.33 -15.64
CA GLU A 170 7.71 -5.72 -16.17
C GLU A 170 7.71 -4.19 -16.00
N PHE A 171 6.59 -3.53 -16.28
CA PHE A 171 6.45 -2.09 -16.14
C PHE A 171 6.35 -1.67 -14.67
N TYR A 172 5.68 -2.47 -13.83
CA TYR A 172 5.62 -2.24 -12.39
C TYR A 172 7.02 -2.25 -11.76
N PHE A 173 7.84 -3.28 -12.05
CA PHE A 173 9.19 -3.38 -11.51
C PHE A 173 10.14 -2.33 -12.08
N ALA A 174 10.02 -1.99 -13.37
CA ALA A 174 10.77 -0.89 -13.98
C ALA A 174 10.45 0.44 -13.30
N TYR A 175 9.16 0.75 -13.11
CA TYR A 175 8.69 1.95 -12.44
C TYR A 175 9.19 2.05 -10.99
N ARG A 176 9.32 0.89 -10.28
CA ARG A 176 9.85 0.80 -8.91
C ARG A 176 11.38 0.71 -8.83
N LYS A 177 12.09 1.12 -9.88
CA LYS A 177 13.56 1.11 -9.95
C LYS A 177 14.20 -0.27 -9.70
N MET A 178 13.57 -1.32 -10.23
CA MET A 178 14.05 -2.70 -10.21
C MET A 178 14.30 -3.22 -11.64
N PRO A 179 15.21 -2.58 -12.44
CA PRO A 179 15.35 -2.83 -13.88
C PRO A 179 15.80 -4.26 -14.20
N LEU A 180 16.64 -4.86 -13.36
CA LEU A 180 17.08 -6.24 -13.60
C LEU A 180 15.90 -7.22 -13.52
N LEU A 181 15.06 -7.07 -12.50
CA LEU A 181 13.86 -7.93 -12.34
C LEU A 181 12.86 -7.65 -13.45
N ALA A 182 12.65 -6.39 -13.83
CA ALA A 182 11.79 -6.01 -14.93
C ALA A 182 12.23 -6.67 -16.24
N PHE A 183 13.55 -6.69 -16.51
CA PHE A 183 14.12 -7.34 -17.69
C PHE A 183 13.94 -8.85 -17.67
N LEU A 184 14.18 -9.53 -16.55
CA LEU A 184 13.94 -10.96 -16.40
C LEU A 184 12.47 -11.32 -16.65
N VAL A 185 11.54 -10.53 -16.10
CA VAL A 185 10.10 -10.71 -16.31
C VAL A 185 9.73 -10.53 -17.79
N LEU A 186 10.30 -9.52 -18.43
CA LEU A 186 10.10 -9.27 -19.86
C LEU A 186 10.54 -10.48 -20.71
N LEU A 187 11.73 -11.03 -20.44
CA LEU A 187 12.22 -12.23 -21.15
C LEU A 187 11.31 -13.44 -20.94
N ILE A 188 10.87 -13.69 -19.71
CA ILE A 188 9.94 -14.78 -19.40
C ILE A 188 8.63 -14.60 -20.17
N LYS A 189 8.07 -13.40 -20.19
CA LYS A 189 6.84 -13.10 -20.92
C LYS A 189 7.00 -13.31 -22.41
N ILE A 190 8.08 -12.82 -23.02
CA ILE A 190 8.36 -13.04 -24.44
C ILE A 190 8.35 -14.54 -24.76
N PHE A 191 9.10 -15.34 -24.00
CA PHE A 191 9.18 -16.78 -24.21
C PHE A 191 7.81 -17.48 -24.12
N ILE A 192 7.01 -17.11 -23.11
CA ILE A 192 5.70 -17.74 -22.87
C ILE A 192 4.65 -17.31 -23.90
N TYR A 193 4.66 -16.04 -24.33
CA TYR A 193 3.65 -15.52 -25.25
C TYR A 193 3.96 -15.78 -26.73
N THR A 194 5.20 -16.12 -27.10
CA THR A 194 5.59 -16.37 -28.50
C THR A 194 4.72 -17.43 -29.17
N PRO A 195 4.43 -18.63 -28.63
CA PRO A 195 3.59 -19.60 -29.31
C PRO A 195 2.17 -19.11 -29.57
N SER A 196 1.56 -18.45 -28.60
CA SER A 196 0.23 -17.88 -28.75
C SER A 196 0.20 -16.72 -29.75
N SER A 197 1.27 -15.93 -29.84
CA SER A 197 1.39 -14.84 -30.82
C SER A 197 1.44 -15.38 -32.27
N ILE A 198 2.11 -16.52 -32.50
CA ILE A 198 2.16 -17.17 -33.82
C ILE A 198 0.75 -17.61 -34.24
N ILE A 199 0.00 -18.27 -33.34
CA ILE A 199 -1.39 -18.67 -33.63
C ILE A 199 -2.27 -17.44 -33.91
N SER A 200 -2.18 -16.42 -33.08
CA SER A 200 -2.98 -15.19 -33.26
C SER A 200 -2.69 -14.52 -34.60
N MET A 201 -1.42 -14.52 -35.02
CA MET A 201 -1.00 -13.94 -36.29
C MET A 201 -1.55 -14.78 -37.46
N GLN A 202 -1.48 -16.11 -37.38
CA GLN A 202 -2.07 -16.98 -38.42
C GLN A 202 -3.59 -16.82 -38.53
N MET A 203 -4.30 -16.74 -37.39
CA MET A 203 -5.74 -16.51 -37.41
C MET A 203 -6.08 -15.17 -38.09
N LEU A 204 -5.30 -14.13 -37.83
CA LEU A 204 -5.45 -12.81 -38.46
C LEU A 204 -5.21 -12.89 -39.98
N LEU A 205 -4.14 -13.56 -40.39
CA LEU A 205 -3.79 -13.71 -41.80
C LEU A 205 -4.71 -14.71 -42.57
N SER A 206 -5.49 -15.52 -41.87
CA SER A 206 -6.52 -16.38 -42.47
C SER A 206 -7.74 -15.63 -42.94
N ASP A 207 -7.95 -14.38 -42.49
CA ASP A 207 -8.99 -13.51 -42.98
C ASP A 207 -8.51 -12.79 -44.27
N PRO A 208 -9.18 -12.94 -45.43
CA PRO A 208 -8.75 -12.37 -46.71
C PRO A 208 -8.59 -10.84 -46.67
N ASP A 209 -9.46 -10.14 -45.96
CA ASP A 209 -9.43 -8.67 -45.89
C ASP A 209 -8.20 -8.17 -45.13
N TYR A 210 -7.83 -8.83 -44.02
CA TYR A 210 -6.61 -8.54 -43.29
C TYR A 210 -5.35 -8.94 -44.02
N PHE A 211 -5.37 -10.08 -44.69
CA PHE A 211 -4.25 -10.55 -45.51
C PHE A 211 -3.92 -9.56 -46.63
N ASP A 212 -4.93 -9.12 -47.38
CA ASP A 212 -4.78 -8.12 -48.43
C ASP A 212 -4.29 -6.77 -47.90
N LEU A 213 -4.83 -6.34 -46.76
CA LEU A 213 -4.38 -5.13 -46.08
C LEU A 213 -2.92 -5.21 -45.67
N PHE A 214 -2.49 -6.35 -45.12
CA PHE A 214 -1.11 -6.56 -44.70
C PHE A 214 -0.14 -6.53 -45.86
N ILE A 215 -0.44 -7.22 -46.95
CA ILE A 215 0.39 -7.21 -48.18
C ILE A 215 0.46 -5.82 -48.80
N LYS A 216 -0.66 -5.11 -48.89
CA LYS A 216 -0.66 -3.71 -49.37
C LYS A 216 0.16 -2.76 -48.51
N THR A 217 0.15 -2.97 -47.20
CA THR A 217 0.88 -2.13 -46.24
C THR A 217 2.36 -2.46 -46.23
N PHE A 218 2.74 -3.73 -46.39
CA PHE A 218 4.10 -4.25 -46.30
C PHE A 218 4.49 -5.10 -47.51
N PRO A 219 4.52 -4.57 -48.72
CA PRO A 219 4.75 -5.34 -49.92
C PRO A 219 6.10 -6.05 -49.96
N SER A 220 7.12 -5.51 -49.30
CA SER A 220 8.43 -6.16 -49.22
C SER A 220 8.46 -7.45 -48.38
N PHE A 221 7.40 -7.71 -47.63
CA PHE A 221 7.27 -8.90 -46.77
C PHE A 221 6.23 -9.89 -47.31
N GLU A 222 5.73 -9.73 -48.54
CA GLU A 222 4.69 -10.57 -49.12
C GLU A 222 5.01 -12.07 -49.03
N GLN A 223 6.22 -12.48 -49.39
CA GLN A 223 6.63 -13.89 -49.37
C GLN A 223 6.57 -14.44 -47.92
N VAL A 224 7.03 -13.66 -46.98
CA VAL A 224 7.08 -14.06 -45.58
C VAL A 224 5.68 -14.13 -44.95
N ILE A 225 4.82 -13.16 -45.27
CA ILE A 225 3.43 -13.15 -44.83
C ILE A 225 2.70 -14.39 -45.35
N THR A 226 2.92 -14.75 -46.65
CA THR A 226 2.36 -15.95 -47.28
C THR A 226 2.86 -17.22 -46.60
N GLN A 227 4.17 -17.32 -46.30
CA GLN A 227 4.73 -18.46 -45.57
C GLN A 227 4.14 -18.63 -44.18
N ILE A 228 3.94 -17.54 -43.43
CA ILE A 228 3.28 -17.60 -42.11
C ILE A 228 1.82 -18.06 -42.25
N ALA A 229 1.10 -17.53 -43.22
CA ALA A 229 -0.29 -17.94 -43.47
C ALA A 229 -0.43 -19.43 -43.82
N GLU A 230 0.56 -19.97 -44.53
CA GLU A 230 0.61 -21.39 -44.97
C GLU A 230 1.23 -22.33 -43.93
N TYR A 231 1.97 -21.79 -42.93
CA TYR A 231 2.64 -22.60 -41.94
C TYR A 231 1.66 -23.50 -41.17
N ASN A 232 1.94 -24.79 -41.12
CA ASN A 232 1.05 -25.75 -40.50
C ASN A 232 1.15 -25.76 -38.96
N VAL A 233 0.49 -24.80 -38.30
CA VAL A 233 0.39 -24.73 -36.84
C VAL A 233 -0.53 -25.81 -36.22
N LYS A 234 -1.13 -26.63 -37.06
CA LYS A 234 -2.07 -27.69 -36.63
C LYS A 234 -1.38 -28.98 -36.17
N SER A 235 -0.04 -28.97 -36.01
CA SER A 235 0.63 -30.12 -35.38
C SER A 235 0.20 -30.27 -33.92
N ASP A 236 -0.13 -31.51 -33.51
CA ASP A 236 -0.55 -31.79 -32.13
C ASP A 236 0.47 -31.27 -31.09
N ALA A 237 1.76 -31.39 -31.39
CA ALA A 237 2.84 -30.91 -30.53
C ALA A 237 2.79 -29.39 -30.32
N PHE A 238 2.48 -28.61 -31.37
CA PHE A 238 2.40 -27.16 -31.26
C PHE A 238 1.16 -26.71 -30.49
N ILE A 239 0.03 -27.39 -30.68
CA ILE A 239 -1.21 -27.15 -29.93
C ILE A 239 -0.99 -27.44 -28.44
N ILE A 240 -0.33 -28.56 -28.12
CA ILE A 240 0.02 -28.91 -26.72
C ILE A 240 0.93 -27.83 -26.11
N LEU A 241 1.96 -27.41 -26.84
CA LEU A 241 2.88 -26.35 -26.37
C LEU A 241 2.13 -25.02 -26.07
N THR A 242 1.24 -24.62 -26.98
CA THR A 242 0.46 -23.38 -26.81
C THR A 242 -0.48 -23.46 -25.62
N ASN A 243 -1.17 -24.57 -25.42
CA ASN A 243 -2.05 -24.77 -24.28
C ASN A 243 -1.24 -24.77 -22.98
N PHE A 244 -0.07 -25.41 -22.94
CA PHE A 244 0.83 -25.43 -21.81
C PHE A 244 1.32 -24.02 -21.46
N THR A 245 1.81 -23.27 -22.46
CA THR A 245 2.30 -21.89 -22.23
C THR A 245 1.18 -20.93 -21.83
N SER A 246 -0.06 -21.14 -22.31
CA SER A 246 -1.22 -20.38 -21.89
C SER A 246 -1.56 -20.61 -20.41
N ILE A 247 -1.59 -21.87 -19.96
CA ILE A 247 -1.79 -22.20 -18.53
C ILE A 247 -0.67 -21.60 -17.69
N LEU A 248 0.58 -21.76 -18.11
CA LEU A 248 1.76 -21.21 -17.43
C LEU A 248 1.69 -19.69 -17.31
N SER A 249 1.20 -19.00 -18.33
CA SER A 249 0.97 -17.55 -18.32
C SER A 249 0.01 -17.14 -17.19
N TRP A 250 -1.12 -17.83 -17.03
CA TRP A 250 -2.05 -17.56 -15.94
C TRP A 250 -1.45 -17.79 -14.56
N VAL A 251 -0.69 -18.88 -14.40
CA VAL A 251 0.02 -19.17 -13.14
C VAL A 251 1.02 -18.06 -12.81
N ILE A 252 1.81 -17.64 -13.76
CA ILE A 252 2.81 -16.57 -13.58
C ILE A 252 2.13 -15.23 -13.29
N THR A 253 1.05 -14.91 -13.98
CA THR A 253 0.24 -13.71 -13.70
C THR A 253 -0.27 -13.71 -12.25
N PHE A 254 -0.78 -14.84 -11.77
CA PHE A 254 -1.23 -14.98 -10.38
C PHE A 254 -0.07 -14.82 -9.37
N ILE A 255 1.10 -15.37 -9.67
CA ILE A 255 2.30 -15.22 -8.84
C ILE A 255 2.69 -13.74 -8.74
N PHE A 256 2.75 -13.01 -9.85
CA PHE A 256 3.07 -11.58 -9.83
C PHE A 256 1.96 -10.75 -9.17
N ALA A 257 0.69 -11.11 -9.36
CA ALA A 257 -0.42 -10.45 -8.68
C ALA A 257 -0.31 -10.50 -7.16
N THR A 258 0.21 -11.60 -6.61
CA THR A 258 0.20 -11.85 -5.17
C THR A 258 1.54 -11.61 -4.47
N LEU A 259 2.67 -11.85 -5.15
CA LEU A 259 4.01 -11.77 -4.54
C LEU A 259 4.79 -10.49 -4.84
N SER A 260 4.37 -9.66 -5.79
CA SER A 260 5.14 -8.48 -6.21
C SER A 260 5.38 -7.48 -5.07
N ASN A 261 4.41 -7.27 -4.18
CA ASN A 261 4.59 -6.40 -3.02
C ASN A 261 5.63 -6.96 -2.05
N TYR A 262 5.67 -8.28 -1.85
CA TYR A 262 6.67 -8.93 -1.01
C TYR A 262 8.07 -8.84 -1.63
N VAL A 263 8.18 -9.05 -2.94
CA VAL A 263 9.45 -8.88 -3.67
C VAL A 263 9.95 -7.44 -3.56
N TYR A 264 9.04 -6.46 -3.69
CA TYR A 264 9.38 -5.05 -3.51
C TYR A 264 9.82 -4.76 -2.06
N TYR A 265 9.10 -5.27 -1.05
CA TYR A 265 9.49 -5.17 0.36
C TYR A 265 10.91 -5.71 0.60
N LYS A 266 11.21 -6.90 0.12
CA LYS A 266 12.56 -7.49 0.26
C LYS A 266 13.64 -6.69 -0.46
N ASN A 267 13.33 -6.13 -1.62
CA ASN A 267 14.25 -5.24 -2.33
C ASN A 267 14.56 -3.96 -1.53
N ILE A 268 13.53 -3.37 -0.87
CA ILE A 268 13.71 -2.20 0.00
C ILE A 268 14.63 -2.53 1.15
N ILE A 269 14.36 -3.62 1.87
CA ILE A 269 15.19 -4.03 3.01
C ILE A 269 16.64 -4.25 2.55
N PHE A 270 16.85 -5.05 1.49
CA PHE A 270 18.20 -5.38 1.00
C PHE A 270 18.97 -4.17 0.49
N LYS A 271 18.38 -3.36 -0.39
CA LYS A 271 19.03 -2.16 -0.93
C LYS A 271 19.15 -1.07 0.11
N GLY A 272 18.11 -0.85 0.92
CA GLY A 272 18.08 0.19 1.94
C GLY A 272 19.15 -0.01 3.00
N SER A 273 19.30 -1.23 3.53
CA SER A 273 20.36 -1.57 4.49
C SER A 273 21.76 -1.29 3.92
N ARG A 274 22.00 -1.66 2.65
CA ARG A 274 23.27 -1.39 1.98
C ARG A 274 23.56 0.10 1.82
N ILE A 275 22.54 0.89 1.45
CA ILE A 275 22.64 2.34 1.28
C ILE A 275 22.94 3.00 2.62
N LYS A 276 22.25 2.61 3.69
CA LYS A 276 22.49 3.15 5.04
C LYS A 276 23.92 2.87 5.52
N LYS A 277 24.39 1.65 5.34
CA LYS A 277 25.80 1.29 5.68
C LYS A 277 26.80 2.10 4.89
N SER A 278 26.59 2.27 3.58
CA SER A 278 27.42 3.10 2.74
C SER A 278 27.37 4.58 3.14
N ALA A 279 26.19 5.12 3.44
CA ALA A 279 26.01 6.49 3.89
C ALA A 279 26.74 6.75 5.23
N ALA A 280 26.66 5.81 6.17
CA ALA A 280 27.39 5.88 7.43
C ALA A 280 28.92 5.89 7.23
N THR A 281 29.43 5.07 6.30
CA THR A 281 30.87 5.02 5.99
C THR A 281 31.34 6.31 5.30
N ASN A 282 30.51 6.89 4.42
CA ASN A 282 30.91 8.07 3.62
C ASN A 282 30.51 9.40 4.31
N GLY A 283 29.90 9.38 5.49
CA GLY A 283 29.44 10.58 6.19
C GLY A 283 28.31 11.34 5.48
N THR A 284 27.53 10.67 4.61
CA THR A 284 26.44 11.28 3.86
C THR A 284 25.09 11.09 4.57
N ASN A 285 24.09 11.92 4.24
CA ASN A 285 22.77 11.81 4.80
C ASN A 285 22.04 10.56 4.28
N ALA A 286 21.80 9.58 5.16
CA ALA A 286 21.17 8.31 4.82
C ALA A 286 19.73 8.50 4.27
N SER A 287 18.94 9.44 4.83
CA SER A 287 17.57 9.71 4.37
C SER A 287 17.55 10.21 2.91
N GLU A 288 18.45 11.14 2.56
CA GLU A 288 18.57 11.64 1.19
C GLU A 288 19.03 10.55 0.21
N ALA A 289 20.01 9.74 0.62
CA ALA A 289 20.49 8.61 -0.18
C ALA A 289 19.37 7.59 -0.44
N LEU A 290 18.54 7.29 0.57
CA LEU A 290 17.38 6.39 0.43
C LEU A 290 16.32 6.96 -0.52
N LYS A 291 15.99 8.26 -0.39
CA LYS A 291 15.02 8.94 -1.29
C LYS A 291 15.51 8.94 -2.74
N HIS A 292 16.77 9.18 -2.96
CA HIS A 292 17.36 9.18 -4.30
C HIS A 292 17.36 7.78 -4.95
N ALA A 293 17.74 6.76 -4.19
CA ALA A 293 17.82 5.39 -4.67
C ALA A 293 16.44 4.73 -4.85
N GLY A 294 15.48 5.13 -4.02
CA GLY A 294 14.11 4.62 -4.02
C GLY A 294 13.16 5.42 -4.91
N GLY A 295 11.87 5.38 -4.52
CA GLY A 295 10.80 6.06 -5.22
C GLY A 295 10.40 5.38 -6.53
N THR A 296 10.06 6.21 -7.51
CA THR A 296 9.58 5.79 -8.83
C THR A 296 10.41 6.43 -9.95
N SER A 297 10.41 5.82 -11.14
CA SER A 297 11.11 6.36 -12.31
C SER A 297 10.23 6.25 -13.56
N ALA A 298 9.71 7.38 -14.03
CA ALA A 298 9.00 7.47 -15.30
C ALA A 298 9.93 7.18 -16.49
N ALA A 299 11.20 7.57 -16.40
CA ALA A 299 12.19 7.30 -17.45
C ALA A 299 12.40 5.80 -17.65
N LEU A 300 12.58 5.03 -16.56
CA LEU A 300 12.70 3.57 -16.65
C LEU A 300 11.40 2.93 -17.18
N LEU A 301 10.23 3.42 -16.77
CA LEU A 301 8.96 2.95 -17.30
C LEU A 301 8.90 3.12 -18.83
N VAL A 302 9.17 4.32 -19.34
CA VAL A 302 9.17 4.62 -20.78
C VAL A 302 10.20 3.74 -21.51
N THR A 303 11.41 3.60 -20.95
CA THR A 303 12.46 2.72 -21.52
C THR A 303 11.94 1.28 -21.67
N PHE A 304 11.28 0.74 -20.64
CA PHE A 304 10.76 -0.63 -20.70
C PHE A 304 9.55 -0.76 -21.63
N ILE A 305 8.72 0.26 -21.80
CA ILE A 305 7.66 0.28 -22.82
C ILE A 305 8.29 0.19 -24.22
N VAL A 306 9.31 1.00 -24.50
CA VAL A 306 10.02 0.95 -25.79
C VAL A 306 10.70 -0.42 -25.99
N LEU A 307 11.36 -0.96 -24.97
CA LEU A 307 11.98 -2.28 -25.02
C LEU A 307 10.94 -3.40 -25.27
N TYR A 308 9.77 -3.30 -24.68
CA TYR A 308 8.68 -4.26 -24.91
C TYR A 308 8.27 -4.28 -26.39
N PHE A 309 8.02 -3.13 -26.99
CA PHE A 309 7.67 -3.05 -28.42
C PHE A 309 8.82 -3.53 -29.31
N LEU A 310 10.05 -3.07 -29.06
CA LEU A 310 11.22 -3.51 -29.83
C LEU A 310 11.41 -5.04 -29.74
N SER A 311 11.25 -5.63 -28.55
CA SER A 311 11.38 -7.08 -28.38
C SER A 311 10.28 -7.83 -29.08
N THR A 312 9.04 -7.33 -29.07
CA THR A 312 7.92 -7.94 -29.80
C THR A 312 8.18 -7.91 -31.32
N TYR A 313 8.62 -6.77 -31.86
CA TYR A 313 9.00 -6.68 -33.27
C TYR A 313 10.20 -7.57 -33.60
N ALA A 314 11.21 -7.66 -32.75
CA ALA A 314 12.36 -8.55 -32.96
C ALA A 314 11.97 -10.03 -32.98
N VAL A 315 11.05 -10.46 -32.10
CA VAL A 315 10.51 -11.82 -32.10
C VAL A 315 9.73 -12.11 -33.39
N MET A 316 8.87 -11.17 -33.82
CA MET A 316 8.15 -11.29 -35.07
C MET A 316 9.12 -11.41 -36.27
N ALA A 317 10.12 -10.53 -36.33
CA ALA A 317 11.14 -10.60 -37.38
C ALA A 317 11.93 -11.90 -37.33
N ALA A 318 12.27 -12.43 -36.17
CA ALA A 318 12.95 -13.71 -36.01
C ALA A 318 12.08 -14.89 -36.51
N ILE A 319 10.79 -14.88 -36.21
CA ILE A 319 9.83 -15.88 -36.72
C ILE A 319 9.79 -15.83 -38.24
N LEU A 320 9.75 -14.61 -38.82
CA LEU A 320 9.77 -14.40 -40.25
C LEU A 320 11.04 -14.90 -40.95
N LEU A 321 12.18 -15.00 -40.26
CA LEU A 321 13.46 -15.50 -40.81
C LEU A 321 13.62 -17.00 -40.65
N ILE A 322 12.88 -17.64 -39.77
CA ILE A 322 12.98 -19.09 -39.48
C ILE A 322 11.96 -19.91 -40.28
N VAL A 323 10.81 -19.30 -40.58
CA VAL A 323 9.73 -19.88 -41.40
C VAL A 323 9.97 -19.64 -42.90
#